data_161564649ce852ce4c05e73fff5343cf
#
_entry.id   161564649ce852ce4c05e73fff5343cf
#
_cell.length_a   1.000
_cell.length_b   1.000
_cell.length_c   1.000
_cell.angle_alpha   90.00
_cell.angle_beta   90.00
_cell.angle_gamma   90.00
#
_symmetry.space_group_name_H-M   'P 1'
#
loop_
_entity.id
_entity.type
_entity.pdbx_description
1 polymer ?
#
loop_
_entity_poly.entity_id
_entity_poly.type
_entity_poly.pdbx_seq_one_letter_code
_entity_poly.pdbx_strand_id
1 'polypeptide(L)'
;ELQTNLNKKQFKIAEHILKEINERLDFLLNVGLDYLTLSRESGTLSGGESQRIRLASQIGSGLTGVLYVLDEPSIGLHQKDNVKLINALKRLRDLGNTVIVVEHDTETMENADHIIDLGPEAGNNGGQVVAQGTFKEIGQNKDSITGKYLSNKLKIIVPPKRRLAKNGRFLEITGATGNNLDNVNLKIPLGLSLIHISEPTRPMN
;
A
#
# COMPACT_ATOMS: atom_id res chain seq x y z
N GLU A 1 -18.21 -22.52 0.53
CA GLU A 1 -19.22 -23.25 -0.27
C GLU A 1 -18.65 -24.50 -0.97
N LEU A 2 -17.48 -24.42 -1.67
CA LEU A 2 -16.88 -25.57 -2.34
C LEU A 2 -16.51 -26.69 -1.35
N GLN A 3 -15.95 -26.36 -0.19
CA GLN A 3 -15.54 -27.32 0.84
C GLN A 3 -16.72 -28.04 1.51
N THR A 4 -17.87 -27.38 1.62
CA THR A 4 -19.07 -27.94 2.25
C THR A 4 -19.79 -28.95 1.38
N ASN A 5 -19.53 -28.97 0.07
CA ASN A 5 -20.18 -29.86 -0.90
C ASN A 5 -19.36 -31.11 -1.26
N LEU A 6 -18.15 -31.28 -0.70
CA LEU A 6 -17.28 -32.43 -0.97
C LEU A 6 -17.58 -33.58 0.01
N ASN A 7 -17.65 -34.83 -0.52
CA ASN A 7 -17.66 -35.99 0.33
C ASN A 7 -16.23 -36.28 0.89
N LYS A 8 -16.13 -37.11 1.94
CA LYS A 8 -14.86 -37.40 2.64
C LYS A 8 -13.72 -37.85 1.70
N LYS A 9 -14.01 -38.61 0.65
CA LYS A 9 -13.01 -39.09 -0.30
C LYS A 9 -12.54 -37.96 -1.22
N GLN A 10 -13.48 -37.16 -1.73
CA GLN A 10 -13.19 -35.98 -2.55
C GLN A 10 -12.40 -34.92 -1.75
N PHE A 11 -12.76 -34.69 -0.50
CA PHE A 11 -12.06 -33.75 0.39
C PHE A 11 -10.60 -34.16 0.58
N LYS A 12 -10.34 -35.48 0.85
CA LYS A 12 -8.97 -35.96 1.04
C LYS A 12 -8.10 -35.85 -0.23
N ILE A 13 -8.70 -35.96 -1.41
CA ILE A 13 -8.01 -35.77 -2.69
C ILE A 13 -7.72 -34.30 -2.95
N ALA A 14 -8.68 -33.43 -2.64
CA ALA A 14 -8.62 -32.00 -2.90
C ALA A 14 -7.89 -31.20 -1.80
N GLU A 15 -7.59 -31.80 -0.65
CA GLU A 15 -7.09 -31.12 0.54
C GLU A 15 -5.87 -30.22 0.26
N HIS A 16 -4.87 -30.75 -0.43
CA HIS A 16 -3.67 -29.97 -0.79
C HIS A 16 -4.00 -28.80 -1.73
N ILE A 17 -4.83 -29.05 -2.74
CA ILE A 17 -5.22 -28.04 -3.72
C ILE A 17 -6.03 -26.94 -3.04
N LEU A 18 -6.98 -27.32 -2.19
CA LEU A 18 -7.81 -26.37 -1.44
C LEU A 18 -6.98 -25.54 -0.47
N LYS A 19 -5.98 -26.15 0.17
CA LYS A 19 -5.05 -25.43 1.05
C LYS A 19 -4.30 -24.34 0.29
N GLU A 20 -3.68 -24.68 -0.85
CA GLU A 20 -2.96 -23.70 -1.66
C GLU A 20 -3.87 -22.58 -2.20
N ILE A 21 -5.08 -22.93 -2.66
CA ILE A 21 -6.05 -21.93 -3.12
C ILE A 21 -6.41 -20.97 -1.99
N ASN A 22 -6.72 -21.50 -0.80
CA ASN A 22 -7.07 -20.67 0.34
C ASN A 22 -5.91 -19.77 0.77
N GLU A 23 -4.69 -20.29 0.85
CA GLU A 23 -3.52 -19.49 1.20
C GLU A 23 -3.29 -18.32 0.23
N ARG A 24 -3.47 -18.53 -1.07
CA ARG A 24 -3.36 -17.48 -2.10
C ARG A 24 -4.51 -16.46 -2.01
N LEU A 25 -5.74 -16.92 -1.79
CA LEU A 25 -6.90 -16.05 -1.62
C LEU A 25 -6.78 -15.22 -0.33
N ASP A 26 -6.43 -15.85 0.79
CA ASP A 26 -6.21 -15.16 2.06
C ASP A 26 -5.12 -14.09 1.94
N PHE A 27 -4.07 -14.39 1.15
CA PHE A 27 -3.05 -13.38 0.91
C PHE A 27 -3.58 -12.20 0.07
N LEU A 28 -4.35 -12.45 -1.00
CA LEU A 28 -4.97 -11.39 -1.80
C LEU A 28 -5.86 -10.50 -0.93
N LEU A 29 -6.62 -11.08 0.00
CA LEU A 29 -7.41 -10.35 0.98
C LEU A 29 -6.52 -9.51 1.92
N ASN A 30 -5.42 -10.10 2.38
CA ASN A 30 -4.48 -9.46 3.31
C ASN A 30 -3.66 -8.33 2.67
N VAL A 31 -3.52 -8.29 1.35
CA VAL A 31 -2.89 -7.15 0.65
C VAL A 31 -3.89 -6.11 0.14
N GLY A 32 -5.14 -6.16 0.61
CA GLY A 32 -6.16 -5.17 0.29
C GLY A 32 -6.75 -5.30 -1.11
N LEU A 33 -6.83 -6.50 -1.67
CA LEU A 33 -7.44 -6.79 -2.98
C LEU A 33 -8.83 -7.46 -2.86
N ASP A 34 -9.49 -7.31 -1.71
CA ASP A 34 -10.80 -7.89 -1.41
C ASP A 34 -11.94 -7.34 -2.31
N TYR A 35 -11.73 -6.20 -2.94
CA TYR A 35 -12.68 -5.59 -3.88
C TYR A 35 -12.56 -6.12 -5.32
N LEU A 36 -11.51 -6.89 -5.64
CA LEU A 36 -11.33 -7.46 -6.97
C LEU A 36 -12.11 -8.77 -7.14
N THR A 37 -12.69 -8.95 -8.31
CA THR A 37 -13.27 -10.24 -8.72
C THR A 37 -12.24 -11.08 -9.46
N LEU A 38 -12.26 -12.40 -9.29
CA LEU A 38 -11.36 -13.32 -10.00
C LEU A 38 -11.56 -13.31 -11.52
N SER A 39 -12.70 -12.83 -12.00
CA SER A 39 -13.02 -12.69 -13.42
C SER A 39 -12.49 -11.40 -14.05
N ARG A 40 -11.86 -10.51 -13.25
CA ARG A 40 -11.35 -9.25 -13.76
C ARG A 40 -10.16 -9.46 -14.69
N GLU A 41 -10.21 -8.86 -15.86
CA GLU A 41 -9.14 -8.94 -16.84
C GLU A 41 -7.87 -8.26 -16.35
N SER A 42 -6.72 -8.93 -16.52
CA SER A 42 -5.42 -8.42 -16.05
C SER A 42 -5.03 -7.08 -16.67
N GLY A 43 -5.46 -6.80 -17.90
CA GLY A 43 -5.22 -5.52 -18.58
C GLY A 43 -5.94 -4.33 -17.97
N THR A 44 -6.92 -4.54 -17.06
CA THR A 44 -7.65 -3.49 -16.36
C THR A 44 -7.11 -3.19 -14.96
N LEU A 45 -6.08 -3.93 -14.54
CA LEU A 45 -5.46 -3.75 -13.23
C LEU A 45 -4.52 -2.55 -13.21
N SER A 46 -4.50 -1.83 -12.10
CA SER A 46 -3.46 -0.83 -11.85
C SER A 46 -2.09 -1.49 -11.61
N GLY A 47 -1.01 -0.70 -11.70
CA GLY A 47 0.35 -1.19 -11.43
C GLY A 47 0.47 -1.81 -10.05
N GLY A 48 -0.04 -1.15 -9.01
CA GLY A 48 -0.02 -1.65 -7.64
C GLY A 48 -0.86 -2.92 -7.44
N GLU A 49 -2.05 -3.02 -8.08
CA GLU A 49 -2.85 -4.26 -8.04
C GLU A 49 -2.10 -5.43 -8.67
N SER A 50 -1.50 -5.22 -9.85
CA SER A 50 -0.71 -6.23 -10.55
C SER A 50 0.48 -6.71 -9.74
N GLN A 51 1.19 -5.80 -9.07
CA GLN A 51 2.32 -6.14 -8.21
C GLN A 51 1.90 -6.97 -7.01
N ARG A 52 0.79 -6.61 -6.34
CA ARG A 52 0.25 -7.37 -5.21
C ARG A 52 -0.25 -8.76 -5.62
N ILE A 53 -0.86 -8.90 -6.80
CA ILE A 53 -1.25 -10.21 -7.34
C ILE A 53 -0.02 -11.09 -7.60
N ARG A 54 1.06 -10.53 -8.16
CA ARG A 54 2.33 -11.26 -8.34
C ARG A 54 2.90 -11.70 -7.00
N LEU A 55 2.90 -10.83 -6.00
CA LEU A 55 3.35 -11.15 -4.65
C LEU A 55 2.52 -12.29 -4.05
N ALA A 56 1.19 -12.26 -4.19
CA ALA A 56 0.30 -13.33 -3.76
C ALA A 56 0.64 -14.69 -4.40
N SER A 57 0.94 -14.69 -5.69
CA SER A 57 1.29 -15.92 -6.40
C SER A 57 2.62 -16.53 -5.92
N GLN A 58 3.55 -15.70 -5.48
CA GLN A 58 4.86 -16.15 -4.98
C GLN A 58 4.78 -16.72 -3.55
N ILE A 59 3.95 -16.11 -2.70
CA ILE A 59 3.80 -16.57 -1.30
C ILE A 59 3.13 -17.93 -1.21
N GLY A 60 2.11 -18.20 -2.03
CA GLY A 60 1.46 -19.52 -2.08
C GLY A 60 2.38 -20.67 -2.53
N SER A 61 3.60 -20.36 -2.95
CA SER A 61 4.58 -21.41 -3.31
C SER A 61 5.27 -22.06 -2.10
N GLY A 62 5.13 -21.50 -0.88
CA GLY A 62 5.77 -22.01 0.34
C GLY A 62 7.31 -22.02 0.29
N LEU A 63 7.91 -21.28 -0.65
CA LEU A 63 9.36 -21.20 -0.79
C LEU A 63 9.97 -20.49 0.42
N THR A 64 11.06 -21.05 0.93
CA THR A 64 11.90 -20.50 2.00
C THR A 64 13.29 -20.18 1.48
N GLY A 65 13.99 -19.21 2.10
CA GLY A 65 15.33 -18.81 1.67
C GLY A 65 15.35 -18.01 0.37
N VAL A 66 14.22 -17.41 -0.02
CA VAL A 66 14.09 -16.58 -1.23
C VAL A 66 14.35 -15.11 -0.89
N LEU A 67 14.95 -14.38 -1.83
CA LEU A 67 15.07 -12.93 -1.80
C LEU A 67 13.91 -12.31 -2.59
N TYR A 68 13.06 -11.55 -1.90
CA TYR A 68 12.01 -10.74 -2.51
C TYR A 68 12.48 -9.29 -2.61
N VAL A 69 12.37 -8.70 -3.79
CA VAL A 69 12.64 -7.27 -4.02
C VAL A 69 11.38 -6.62 -4.54
N LEU A 70 10.88 -5.64 -3.80
CA LEU A 70 9.63 -4.94 -4.06
C LEU A 70 9.89 -3.45 -4.20
N ASP A 71 9.34 -2.86 -5.25
CA ASP A 71 9.46 -1.43 -5.54
C ASP A 71 8.11 -0.77 -5.33
N GLU A 72 8.03 0.12 -4.33
CA GLU A 72 6.83 0.86 -3.92
C GLU A 72 5.54 0.01 -3.84
N PRO A 73 5.52 -1.11 -3.09
CA PRO A 73 4.36 -2.01 -3.06
C PRO A 73 3.11 -1.38 -2.41
N SER A 74 3.27 -0.28 -1.66
CA SER A 74 2.17 0.49 -1.05
C SER A 74 1.48 1.42 -2.05
N ILE A 75 2.01 1.60 -3.27
CA ILE A 75 1.46 2.55 -4.23
C ILE A 75 -0.03 2.28 -4.54
N GLY A 76 -0.84 3.31 -4.43
CA GLY A 76 -2.29 3.22 -4.65
C GLY A 76 -3.08 2.51 -3.53
N LEU A 77 -2.44 2.16 -2.41
CA LEU A 77 -3.14 1.67 -1.23
C LEU A 77 -3.73 2.82 -0.41
N HIS A 78 -4.89 2.56 0.18
CA HIS A 78 -5.38 3.39 1.26
C HIS A 78 -4.59 3.10 2.53
N GLN A 79 -4.40 4.10 3.40
CA GLN A 79 -3.62 3.97 4.63
C GLN A 79 -4.06 2.77 5.51
N LYS A 80 -5.36 2.46 5.57
CA LYS A 80 -5.87 1.28 6.29
C LYS A 80 -5.35 -0.06 5.73
N ASP A 81 -5.10 -0.12 4.44
CA ASP A 81 -4.64 -1.35 3.78
C ASP A 81 -3.12 -1.50 3.82
N ASN A 82 -2.39 -0.41 4.09
CA ASN A 82 -0.95 -0.44 4.29
C ASN A 82 -0.53 -1.36 5.43
N VAL A 83 -1.26 -1.33 6.54
CA VAL A 83 -1.05 -2.26 7.68
C VAL A 83 -1.16 -3.72 7.25
N LYS A 84 -2.12 -4.06 6.38
CA LYS A 84 -2.27 -5.42 5.86
C LYS A 84 -1.07 -5.84 5.02
N LEU A 85 -0.59 -4.94 4.13
CA LEU A 85 0.60 -5.17 3.33
C LEU A 85 1.84 -5.40 4.22
N ILE A 86 2.08 -4.53 5.21
CA ILE A 86 3.19 -4.65 6.14
C ILE A 86 3.16 -6.01 6.86
N ASN A 87 1.99 -6.42 7.35
CA ASN A 87 1.82 -7.72 8.01
C ASN A 87 2.10 -8.90 7.06
N ALA A 88 1.72 -8.79 5.80
CA ALA A 88 2.01 -9.79 4.78
C ALA A 88 3.52 -9.89 4.49
N LEU A 89 4.23 -8.76 4.41
CA LEU A 89 5.69 -8.70 4.23
C LEU A 89 6.43 -9.29 5.44
N LYS A 90 5.97 -8.99 6.66
CA LYS A 90 6.51 -9.58 7.89
C LYS A 90 6.33 -11.10 7.89
N ARG A 91 5.15 -11.59 7.50
CA ARG A 91 4.90 -13.03 7.39
C ARG A 91 5.84 -13.70 6.38
N LEU A 92 6.13 -13.06 5.24
CA LEU A 92 7.14 -13.56 4.29
C LEU A 92 8.51 -13.70 4.93
N ARG A 93 8.97 -12.68 5.64
CA ARG A 93 10.23 -12.69 6.38
C ARG A 93 10.26 -13.83 7.41
N ASP A 94 9.19 -13.96 8.20
CA ASP A 94 9.09 -14.94 9.29
C ASP A 94 9.08 -16.40 8.78
N LEU A 95 8.75 -16.62 7.50
CA LEU A 95 8.91 -17.89 6.80
C LEU A 95 10.38 -18.21 6.40
N GLY A 96 11.34 -17.37 6.80
CA GLY A 96 12.77 -17.56 6.51
C GLY A 96 13.23 -16.94 5.19
N ASN A 97 12.49 -15.97 4.66
CA ASN A 97 12.85 -15.23 3.45
C ASN A 97 13.53 -13.90 3.79
N THR A 98 14.24 -13.34 2.80
CA THR A 98 14.73 -11.97 2.86
C THR A 98 13.81 -11.08 2.02
N VAL A 99 13.37 -9.95 2.58
CA VAL A 99 12.49 -9.01 1.91
C VAL A 99 13.17 -7.65 1.84
N ILE A 100 13.41 -7.16 0.63
CA ILE A 100 13.92 -5.81 0.35
C ILE A 100 12.75 -5.01 -0.22
N VAL A 101 12.47 -3.87 0.39
CA VAL A 101 11.38 -2.99 -0.05
C VAL A 101 11.95 -1.61 -0.31
N VAL A 102 11.71 -1.06 -1.49
CA VAL A 102 11.94 0.36 -1.77
C VAL A 102 10.66 1.10 -1.42
N GLU A 103 10.71 1.95 -0.42
CA GLU A 103 9.53 2.63 0.11
C GLU A 103 9.83 4.03 0.65
N HIS A 104 8.78 4.86 0.66
CA HIS A 104 8.81 6.23 1.17
C HIS A 104 7.81 6.45 2.32
N ASP A 105 7.03 5.44 2.65
CA ASP A 105 6.02 5.49 3.69
C ASP A 105 6.63 5.32 5.09
N THR A 106 6.31 6.23 6.00
CA THR A 106 6.84 6.24 7.36
C THR A 106 6.45 4.99 8.14
N GLU A 107 5.20 4.51 7.99
CA GLU A 107 4.70 3.34 8.71
C GLU A 107 5.45 2.06 8.29
N THR A 108 5.76 1.94 6.99
CA THR A 108 6.57 0.85 6.46
C THR A 108 8.00 0.91 7.02
N MET A 109 8.61 2.10 7.07
CA MET A 109 9.95 2.29 7.63
C MET A 109 10.00 1.95 9.13
N GLU A 110 8.98 2.34 9.92
CA GLU A 110 8.88 2.00 11.35
C GLU A 110 8.83 0.50 11.61
N ASN A 111 8.31 -0.26 10.66
CA ASN A 111 8.13 -1.70 10.75
C ASN A 111 9.28 -2.51 10.14
N ALA A 112 10.26 -1.85 9.53
CA ALA A 112 11.43 -2.49 8.96
C ALA A 112 12.44 -2.90 10.05
N ASP A 113 13.08 -4.04 9.89
CA ASP A 113 14.16 -4.50 10.79
C ASP A 113 15.43 -3.68 10.55
N HIS A 114 15.68 -3.26 9.30
CA HIS A 114 16.83 -2.49 8.89
C HIS A 114 16.47 -1.53 7.78
N ILE A 115 16.98 -0.31 7.84
CA ILE A 115 16.76 0.74 6.83
C ILE A 115 18.11 1.12 6.23
N ILE A 116 18.14 1.31 4.93
CA ILE A 116 19.26 1.85 4.19
C ILE A 116 18.80 3.14 3.52
N ASP A 117 19.36 4.27 3.91
CA ASP A 117 19.06 5.59 3.38
C ASP A 117 20.07 5.97 2.31
N LEU A 118 19.60 6.13 1.07
CA LEU A 118 20.41 6.48 -0.09
C LEU A 118 20.23 7.96 -0.40
N GLY A 119 21.35 8.64 -0.64
CA GLY A 119 21.38 10.08 -0.95
C GLY A 119 22.79 10.55 -1.32
N PRO A 120 23.11 11.84 -0.98
CA PRO A 120 22.23 12.88 -0.39
C PRO A 120 21.17 13.42 -1.37
N GLU A 121 21.40 13.32 -2.67
CA GLU A 121 20.53 13.81 -3.74
C GLU A 121 20.16 12.66 -4.69
N ALA A 122 19.61 13.00 -5.85
CA ALA A 122 19.31 12.05 -6.92
C ALA A 122 20.31 12.14 -8.08
N GLY A 123 20.31 11.14 -8.96
CA GLY A 123 21.17 11.10 -10.15
C GLY A 123 22.64 11.07 -9.83
N ASN A 124 23.44 11.88 -10.54
CA ASN A 124 24.90 11.88 -10.42
C ASN A 124 25.42 12.34 -9.04
N ASN A 125 24.63 13.06 -8.28
CA ASN A 125 25.00 13.57 -6.95
C ASN A 125 24.50 12.67 -5.82
N GLY A 126 23.77 11.61 -6.14
CA GLY A 126 23.22 10.65 -5.20
C GLY A 126 23.92 9.29 -5.22
N GLY A 127 23.21 8.27 -4.80
CA GLY A 127 23.66 6.87 -4.86
C GLY A 127 24.66 6.47 -3.79
N GLN A 128 24.83 7.28 -2.74
CA GLN A 128 25.64 6.93 -1.58
C GLN A 128 24.77 6.45 -0.41
N VAL A 129 25.29 5.55 0.39
CA VAL A 129 24.66 5.19 1.67
C VAL A 129 24.93 6.31 2.67
N VAL A 130 23.93 7.12 2.95
CA VAL A 130 24.01 8.24 3.90
C VAL A 130 23.86 7.77 5.34
N ALA A 131 22.96 6.82 5.54
CA ALA A 131 22.71 6.21 6.84
C ALA A 131 22.18 4.79 6.68
N GLN A 132 22.42 3.95 7.68
CA GLN A 132 21.85 2.61 7.76
C GLN A 132 21.64 2.21 9.22
N GLY A 133 20.66 1.36 9.48
CA GLY A 133 20.33 0.89 10.80
C GLY A 133 18.84 0.76 11.05
N THR A 134 18.47 0.68 12.32
CA THR A 134 17.07 0.68 12.75
C THR A 134 16.42 2.04 12.55
N PHE A 135 15.09 2.10 12.56
CA PHE A 135 14.33 3.34 12.48
C PHE A 135 14.84 4.43 13.46
N LYS A 136 15.16 4.02 14.70
CA LYS A 136 15.68 4.92 15.72
C LYS A 136 17.08 5.46 15.39
N GLU A 137 17.96 4.64 14.86
CA GLU A 137 19.32 5.03 14.47
C GLU A 137 19.29 6.00 13.29
N ILE A 138 18.44 5.75 12.28
CA ILE A 138 18.22 6.69 11.17
C ILE A 138 17.73 8.04 11.70
N GLY A 139 16.76 8.06 12.61
CA GLY A 139 16.23 9.30 13.21
C GLY A 139 17.26 10.11 14.01
N GLN A 140 18.33 9.46 14.49
CA GLN A 140 19.42 10.11 15.23
C GLN A 140 20.56 10.59 14.33
N ASN A 141 20.64 10.09 13.11
CA ASN A 141 21.68 10.47 12.15
C ASN A 141 21.53 11.93 11.73
N LYS A 142 22.63 12.71 11.81
CA LYS A 142 22.62 14.14 11.50
C LYS A 142 22.68 14.42 10.00
N ASP A 143 23.22 13.51 9.23
CA ASP A 143 23.43 13.67 7.79
C ASP A 143 22.22 13.20 6.99
N SER A 144 21.40 12.28 7.54
CA SER A 144 20.17 11.80 6.93
C SER A 144 19.07 12.87 6.94
N ILE A 145 18.61 13.27 5.76
CA ILE A 145 17.44 14.13 5.58
C ILE A 145 16.19 13.35 6.00
N THR A 146 16.07 12.09 5.59
CA THR A 146 15.01 11.18 5.99
C THR A 146 14.93 11.09 7.51
N GLY A 147 16.07 10.90 8.20
CA GLY A 147 16.15 10.85 9.65
C GLY A 147 15.69 12.14 10.35
N LYS A 148 15.95 13.31 9.75
CA LYS A 148 15.47 14.59 10.25
C LYS A 148 13.94 14.70 10.19
N TYR A 149 13.30 14.18 9.13
CA TYR A 149 11.85 14.12 9.02
C TYR A 149 11.25 13.09 9.99
N LEU A 150 11.80 11.88 10.04
CA LEU A 150 11.34 10.82 10.94
C LEU A 150 11.42 11.23 12.41
N SER A 151 12.46 11.99 12.80
CA SER A 151 12.62 12.51 14.15
C SER A 151 11.87 13.83 14.43
N ASN A 152 11.06 14.32 13.49
CA ASN A 152 10.35 15.60 13.56
C ASN A 152 11.25 16.84 13.71
N LYS A 153 12.57 16.73 13.50
CA LYS A 153 13.49 17.88 13.45
C LYS A 153 13.24 18.75 12.22
N LEU A 154 12.87 18.12 11.10
CA LEU A 154 12.33 18.76 9.92
C LEU A 154 10.87 18.36 9.75
N LYS A 155 10.05 19.31 9.34
CA LYS A 155 8.64 19.06 8.99
C LYS A 155 8.13 20.10 8.01
N ILE A 156 7.20 19.70 7.16
CA ILE A 156 6.49 20.60 6.28
C ILE A 156 5.50 21.39 7.13
N ILE A 157 5.71 22.70 7.21
CA ILE A 157 4.86 23.58 8.04
C ILE A 157 3.52 23.78 7.34
N VAL A 158 2.45 23.42 8.03
CA VAL A 158 1.10 23.73 7.58
C VAL A 158 0.82 25.21 7.85
N PRO A 159 0.47 26.02 6.83
CA PRO A 159 0.22 27.44 7.03
C PRO A 159 -0.92 27.66 8.04
N PRO A 160 -0.75 28.58 9.00
CA PRO A 160 -1.79 28.88 10.00
C PRO A 160 -3.06 29.47 9.39
N LYS A 161 -2.92 30.15 8.25
CA LYS A 161 -4.06 30.69 7.47
C LYS A 161 -4.13 30.00 6.12
N ARG A 162 -5.27 29.40 5.83
CA ARG A 162 -5.55 28.84 4.51
C ARG A 162 -5.87 29.95 3.52
N ARG A 163 -5.51 29.74 2.25
CA ARG A 163 -5.89 30.65 1.17
C ARG A 163 -7.40 30.56 0.96
N LEU A 164 -8.03 31.71 0.76
CA LEU A 164 -9.43 31.78 0.39
C LEU A 164 -9.58 31.86 -1.14
N ALA A 165 -10.74 31.45 -1.64
CA ALA A 165 -11.06 31.61 -3.05
C ALA A 165 -10.96 33.10 -3.44
N LYS A 166 -10.05 33.42 -4.37
CA LYS A 166 -9.95 34.76 -4.91
C LYS A 166 -11.20 35.06 -5.76
N ASN A 167 -11.79 36.24 -5.54
CA ASN A 167 -12.94 36.75 -6.29
C ASN A 167 -14.24 35.94 -6.16
N GLY A 168 -14.36 35.07 -5.15
CA GLY A 168 -15.60 34.30 -4.90
C GLY A 168 -16.04 33.39 -6.04
N ARG A 169 -15.12 32.97 -6.93
CA ARG A 169 -15.44 32.07 -8.03
C ARG A 169 -15.46 30.63 -7.58
N PHE A 170 -16.51 29.91 -7.95
CA PHE A 170 -16.72 28.52 -7.60
C PHE A 170 -17.20 27.72 -8.81
N LEU A 171 -16.89 26.43 -8.84
CA LEU A 171 -17.58 25.44 -9.61
C LEU A 171 -18.64 24.81 -8.71
N GLU A 172 -19.87 24.83 -9.15
CA GLU A 172 -21.00 24.28 -8.38
C GLU A 172 -21.55 23.03 -9.08
N ILE A 173 -21.75 21.98 -8.33
CA ILE A 173 -22.41 20.75 -8.74
C ILE A 173 -23.66 20.65 -7.86
N THR A 174 -24.82 20.47 -8.49
CA THR A 174 -26.10 20.36 -7.77
C THR A 174 -26.83 19.11 -8.20
N GLY A 175 -27.39 18.39 -7.22
CA GLY A 175 -28.25 17.24 -7.48
C GLY A 175 -27.56 16.06 -8.17
N ALA A 176 -26.27 15.85 -7.92
CA ALA A 176 -25.53 14.75 -8.57
C ALA A 176 -26.00 13.40 -8.03
N THR A 177 -26.44 12.51 -8.95
CA THR A 177 -26.96 11.17 -8.65
C THR A 177 -26.27 10.06 -9.46
N GLY A 178 -25.14 10.37 -10.10
CA GLY A 178 -24.37 9.37 -10.88
C GLY A 178 -23.69 8.35 -9.97
N ASN A 179 -23.59 7.09 -10.40
CA ASN A 179 -23.00 5.98 -9.67
C ASN A 179 -23.62 5.82 -8.26
N ASN A 180 -22.82 5.96 -7.19
CA ASN A 180 -23.25 5.87 -5.79
C ASN A 180 -23.55 7.24 -5.14
N LEU A 181 -23.63 8.31 -5.93
CA LEU A 181 -23.95 9.63 -5.41
C LEU A 181 -25.46 9.74 -5.14
N ASP A 182 -25.78 10.23 -3.95
CA ASP A 182 -27.17 10.45 -3.50
C ASP A 182 -27.44 11.94 -3.38
N ASN A 183 -27.90 12.55 -4.48
CA ASN A 183 -28.32 13.96 -4.56
C ASN A 183 -27.27 14.94 -3.98
N VAL A 184 -25.99 14.72 -4.35
CA VAL A 184 -24.85 15.46 -3.79
C VAL A 184 -24.80 16.89 -4.36
N ASN A 185 -24.67 17.85 -3.45
CA ASN A 185 -24.40 19.24 -3.78
C ASN A 185 -22.98 19.60 -3.32
N LEU A 186 -22.18 20.16 -4.21
CA LEU A 186 -20.78 20.49 -3.93
C LEU A 186 -20.42 21.84 -4.53
N LYS A 187 -19.70 22.66 -3.76
CA LYS A 187 -19.19 23.96 -4.18
C LYS A 187 -17.66 23.96 -4.06
N ILE A 188 -16.98 23.97 -5.19
CA ILE A 188 -15.54 23.87 -5.30
C ILE A 188 -14.95 25.26 -5.53
N PRO A 189 -14.17 25.82 -4.60
CA PRO A 189 -13.53 27.12 -4.79
C PRO A 189 -12.43 27.05 -5.86
N LEU A 190 -12.42 27.98 -6.81
CA LEU A 190 -11.44 28.03 -7.89
C LEU A 190 -10.16 28.77 -7.50
N GLY A 191 -9.04 28.42 -8.16
CA GLY A 191 -7.74 29.05 -7.95
C GLY A 191 -7.03 28.60 -6.66
N LEU A 192 -7.40 27.43 -6.14
CA LEU A 192 -6.81 26.80 -4.98
C LEU A 192 -6.34 25.39 -5.31
N SER A 193 -5.40 24.87 -4.52
CA SER A 193 -5.11 23.44 -4.46
C SER A 193 -6.06 22.80 -3.47
N LEU A 194 -6.76 21.79 -3.89
CA LEU A 194 -7.79 21.10 -3.13
C LEU A 194 -7.45 19.63 -3.01
N ILE A 195 -7.77 19.04 -1.87
CA ILE A 195 -7.62 17.61 -1.63
C ILE A 195 -9.00 17.05 -1.32
N HIS A 196 -9.37 16.01 -2.03
CA HIS A 196 -10.53 15.17 -1.74
C HIS A 196 -10.06 13.97 -0.90
N ILE A 197 -10.73 13.74 0.20
CA ILE A 197 -10.49 12.58 1.06
C ILE A 197 -11.74 11.71 1.01
N SER A 198 -11.57 10.46 0.63
CA SER A 198 -12.64 9.47 0.63
C SER A 198 -12.26 8.26 1.46
N GLU A 199 -13.26 7.50 1.89
CA GLU A 199 -13.02 6.17 2.44
C GLU A 199 -12.52 5.21 1.36
N PRO A 200 -11.82 4.11 1.74
CA PRO A 200 -11.41 3.09 0.77
C PRO A 200 -12.65 2.57 0.06
N THR A 201 -12.51 2.39 -1.26
CA THR A 201 -13.58 1.83 -2.10
C THR A 201 -13.99 0.48 -1.55
N ARG A 202 -15.18 0.40 -0.98
CA ARG A 202 -15.83 -0.88 -0.72
C ARG A 202 -16.38 -1.41 -2.04
N PRO A 203 -16.30 -2.72 -2.30
CA PRO A 203 -16.96 -3.28 -3.47
C PRO A 203 -18.45 -2.92 -3.41
N MET A 204 -18.95 -2.37 -4.49
CA MET A 204 -20.41 -2.23 -4.65
C MET A 204 -20.97 -3.65 -4.76
N ASN A 205 -21.79 -4.01 -3.81
CA ASN A 205 -22.57 -5.25 -3.86
C ASN A 205 -23.56 -5.22 -5.01
#